data_2311a4063ce215dc1a0f8a843c7a86a1
#
_entry.id   2311a4063ce215dc1a0f8a843c7a86a1
#
_cell.length_a   1.000
_cell.length_b   1.000
_cell.length_c   1.000
_cell.angle_alpha   90.00
_cell.angle_beta   90.00
_cell.angle_gamma   90.00
#
_symmetry.space_group_name_H-M   'P 1'
#
loop_
_entity.id
_entity.type
_entity.pdbx_description
1 polymer ?
#
loop_
_entity_poly.entity_id
_entity_poly.type
_entity_poly.pdbx_seq_one_letter_code
_entity_poly.pdbx_strand_id
1 'polypeptide(L)'
;MVALPAQGKPMDDSLPLDQNTLWNGAAGENWVAQQTLLDGLFQPMADALRDELPVTVTELLDVGCGTGASTLSAAAASPDAHCTGVDISAPMLDLARQRAAAIGRGIDFIVADAQRHPFATARYDWIQSRFGVMFFEDTQAAFANLHRAARTGAGLRCIAWRSAQENPFMTTAERALADQLVLPARVPGAPGQFAFADGERVRRLLQRAGWQDVDIAPLDLTCFLSRDALASYVGQLGPVGLALRALPAARAEALLQQALTAFAPFIDGDRVRVETACWMIRARA
;
A
#
# COMPACT_ATOMS: atom_id res chain seq x y z
N MET A 1 1.35 -56.40 -17.74
CA MET A 1 1.55 -55.06 -18.32
C MET A 1 0.76 -54.10 -17.43
N VAL A 2 1.45 -53.50 -16.45
CA VAL A 2 0.85 -52.61 -15.46
C VAL A 2 1.08 -51.20 -15.97
N ALA A 3 0.00 -50.44 -16.20
CA ALA A 3 0.06 -49.07 -16.65
C ALA A 3 0.55 -48.16 -15.51
N LEU A 4 1.60 -47.38 -15.77
CA LEU A 4 2.10 -46.34 -14.88
C LEU A 4 1.08 -45.15 -14.86
N PRO A 5 0.84 -44.51 -13.71
CA PRO A 5 -0.04 -43.36 -13.64
C PRO A 5 0.61 -42.17 -14.33
N ALA A 6 -0.20 -41.39 -15.07
CA ALA A 6 0.18 -40.20 -15.75
C ALA A 6 0.79 -39.18 -14.77
N GLN A 7 1.99 -38.71 -15.09
CA GLN A 7 2.63 -37.60 -14.37
C GLN A 7 1.75 -36.34 -14.50
N GLY A 8 1.32 -35.84 -13.36
CA GLY A 8 0.61 -34.55 -13.28
C GLY A 8 1.47 -33.45 -13.92
N LYS A 9 0.85 -32.60 -14.73
CA LYS A 9 1.47 -31.36 -15.21
C LYS A 9 2.07 -30.59 -14.03
N PRO A 10 3.32 -30.09 -14.13
CA PRO A 10 3.82 -29.15 -13.13
C PRO A 10 2.85 -27.95 -13.09
N MET A 11 2.40 -27.58 -11.90
CA MET A 11 1.71 -26.31 -11.69
C MET A 11 2.64 -25.20 -12.17
N ASP A 12 2.12 -24.36 -13.02
CA ASP A 12 2.80 -23.15 -13.50
C ASP A 12 2.86 -22.15 -12.33
N ASP A 13 3.95 -22.18 -11.56
CA ASP A 13 4.22 -21.30 -10.44
C ASP A 13 4.47 -19.83 -10.87
N SER A 14 4.26 -19.50 -12.14
CA SER A 14 4.55 -18.18 -12.73
C SER A 14 3.39 -17.19 -12.71
N LEU A 15 2.18 -17.59 -12.28
CA LEU A 15 1.07 -16.65 -12.15
C LEU A 15 1.25 -15.80 -10.89
N PRO A 16 1.13 -14.46 -11.00
CA PRO A 16 1.15 -13.60 -9.81
C PRO A 16 0.03 -14.03 -8.85
N LEU A 17 0.37 -14.14 -7.55
CA LEU A 17 -0.63 -14.40 -6.51
C LEU A 17 -1.74 -13.37 -6.60
N ASP A 18 -3.00 -13.79 -6.46
CA ASP A 18 -4.09 -12.85 -6.34
C ASP A 18 -3.91 -11.98 -5.08
N GLN A 19 -4.49 -10.77 -5.09
CA GLN A 19 -4.26 -9.79 -4.01
C GLN A 19 -4.75 -10.30 -2.65
N ASN A 20 -5.79 -11.13 -2.62
CA ASN A 20 -6.32 -11.69 -1.38
C ASN A 20 -5.29 -12.66 -0.77
N THR A 21 -4.77 -13.60 -1.55
CA THR A 21 -3.73 -14.54 -1.12
C THR A 21 -2.47 -13.82 -0.68
N LEU A 22 -2.04 -12.78 -1.42
CA LEU A 22 -0.84 -12.00 -1.10
C LEU A 22 -0.96 -11.31 0.27
N TRP A 23 -2.06 -10.56 0.49
CA TRP A 23 -2.23 -9.72 1.67
C TRP A 23 -2.78 -10.44 2.91
N ASN A 24 -3.33 -11.63 2.77
CA ASN A 24 -3.66 -12.54 3.89
C ASN A 24 -2.55 -13.56 4.19
N GLY A 25 -1.47 -13.58 3.39
CA GLY A 25 -0.28 -14.40 3.59
C GLY A 25 0.93 -13.58 4.03
N ALA A 26 2.11 -14.00 3.58
CA ALA A 26 3.40 -13.48 4.02
C ALA A 26 3.57 -11.95 3.88
N ALA A 27 2.97 -11.33 2.86
CA ALA A 27 3.06 -9.88 2.69
C ALA A 27 2.30 -9.13 3.80
N GLY A 28 1.07 -9.54 4.12
CA GLY A 28 0.28 -8.96 5.21
C GLY A 28 0.89 -9.22 6.57
N GLU A 29 1.38 -10.45 6.83
CA GLU A 29 2.09 -10.80 8.07
C GLU A 29 3.34 -9.94 8.27
N ASN A 30 4.12 -9.70 7.21
CA ASN A 30 5.28 -8.83 7.26
C ASN A 30 4.91 -7.39 7.55
N TRP A 31 3.83 -6.91 6.94
CA TRP A 31 3.33 -5.56 7.18
C TRP A 31 2.91 -5.37 8.65
N VAL A 32 2.24 -6.38 9.24
CA VAL A 32 1.91 -6.41 10.68
C VAL A 32 3.18 -6.40 11.53
N ALA A 33 4.14 -7.29 11.24
CA ALA A 33 5.38 -7.41 12.00
C ALA A 33 6.24 -6.14 11.95
N GLN A 34 6.20 -5.42 10.82
CA GLN A 34 6.96 -4.19 10.59
C GLN A 34 6.12 -2.90 10.78
N GLN A 35 4.96 -2.99 11.42
CA GLN A 35 4.01 -1.88 11.52
C GLN A 35 4.64 -0.60 12.07
N THR A 36 5.39 -0.67 13.17
CA THR A 36 6.02 0.50 13.80
C THR A 36 7.05 1.15 12.88
N LEU A 37 7.86 0.34 12.18
CA LEU A 37 8.83 0.81 11.19
C LEU A 37 8.12 1.53 10.03
N LEU A 38 7.08 0.90 9.47
CA LEU A 38 6.33 1.44 8.32
C LEU A 38 5.55 2.70 8.68
N ASP A 39 4.97 2.75 9.86
CA ASP A 39 4.28 3.96 10.34
C ASP A 39 5.26 5.12 10.48
N GLY A 40 6.44 4.91 11.09
CA GLY A 40 7.46 5.94 11.20
C GLY A 40 7.98 6.40 9.83
N LEU A 41 8.27 5.46 8.93
CA LEU A 41 8.75 5.76 7.58
C LEU A 41 7.72 6.57 6.77
N PHE A 42 6.44 6.20 6.85
CA PHE A 42 5.36 6.81 6.04
C PHE A 42 4.53 7.84 6.82
N GLN A 43 5.00 8.30 7.98
CA GLN A 43 4.34 9.36 8.74
C GLN A 43 4.12 10.65 7.93
N PRO A 44 5.10 11.14 7.12
CA PRO A 44 4.88 12.33 6.31
C PRO A 44 3.71 12.22 5.33
N MET A 45 3.43 11.01 4.79
CA MET A 45 2.28 10.78 3.93
C MET A 45 0.96 10.78 4.72
N ALA A 46 0.96 10.20 5.93
CA ALA A 46 -0.23 10.24 6.79
C ALA A 46 -0.56 11.68 7.20
N ASP A 47 0.45 12.49 7.49
CA ASP A 47 0.29 13.91 7.80
C ASP A 47 -0.25 14.68 6.60
N ALA A 48 0.28 14.46 5.40
CA ALA A 48 -0.20 15.09 4.17
C ALA A 48 -1.67 14.76 3.86
N LEU A 49 -2.13 13.52 4.12
CA LEU A 49 -3.56 13.17 4.00
C LEU A 49 -4.40 13.87 5.06
N ARG A 50 -3.94 13.89 6.30
CA ARG A 50 -4.63 14.56 7.42
C ARG A 50 -4.79 16.06 7.16
N ASP A 51 -3.76 16.71 6.61
CA ASP A 51 -3.77 18.15 6.34
C ASP A 51 -4.76 18.53 5.21
N GLU A 52 -5.15 17.58 4.36
CA GLU A 52 -6.21 17.73 3.35
C GLU A 52 -7.64 17.54 3.94
N LEU A 53 -7.77 17.01 5.16
CA LEU A 53 -9.05 16.63 5.75
C LEU A 53 -9.84 17.86 6.20
N PRO A 54 -11.06 18.10 5.65
CA PRO A 54 -11.88 19.21 6.08
C PRO A 54 -12.42 19.00 7.50
N VAL A 55 -12.53 20.07 8.27
CA VAL A 55 -13.11 20.02 9.63
C VAL A 55 -14.60 19.65 9.65
N THR A 56 -15.27 19.67 8.50
CA THR A 56 -16.70 19.36 8.34
C THR A 56 -16.99 17.88 8.01
N VAL A 57 -15.96 17.04 7.96
CA VAL A 57 -16.13 15.61 7.66
C VAL A 57 -16.94 14.92 8.76
N THR A 58 -17.95 14.17 8.36
CA THR A 58 -18.82 13.41 9.26
C THR A 58 -18.75 11.90 9.03
N GLU A 59 -18.56 11.45 7.78
CA GLU A 59 -18.49 10.05 7.38
C GLU A 59 -17.25 9.83 6.50
N LEU A 60 -16.22 9.21 7.04
CA LEU A 60 -14.94 8.96 6.37
C LEU A 60 -14.78 7.48 6.02
N LEU A 61 -14.31 7.21 4.80
CA LEU A 61 -13.85 5.89 4.36
C LEU A 61 -12.36 5.92 4.04
N ASP A 62 -11.59 5.06 4.70
CA ASP A 62 -10.16 4.85 4.40
C ASP A 62 -9.96 3.51 3.69
N VAL A 63 -9.53 3.56 2.43
CA VAL A 63 -9.49 2.41 1.52
C VAL A 63 -8.09 1.81 1.44
N GLY A 64 -7.99 0.50 1.71
CA GLY A 64 -6.71 -0.18 1.89
C GLY A 64 -5.98 0.35 3.13
N CYS A 65 -6.72 0.44 4.24
CA CYS A 65 -6.25 1.10 5.46
C CYS A 65 -5.14 0.32 6.20
N GLY A 66 -4.93 -0.94 5.86
CA GLY A 66 -3.90 -1.81 6.43
C GLY A 66 -4.01 -1.91 7.95
N THR A 67 -2.90 -1.62 8.64
CA THR A 67 -2.81 -1.60 10.11
C THR A 67 -3.42 -0.34 10.75
N GLY A 68 -4.15 0.47 9.98
CA GLY A 68 -4.99 1.57 10.44
C GLY A 68 -4.28 2.92 10.65
N ALA A 69 -3.02 3.10 10.25
CA ALA A 69 -2.28 4.33 10.55
C ALA A 69 -2.97 5.60 10.03
N SER A 70 -3.40 5.62 8.76
CA SER A 70 -4.12 6.75 8.16
C SER A 70 -5.52 6.95 8.75
N THR A 71 -6.22 5.85 9.05
CA THR A 71 -7.56 5.90 9.67
C THR A 71 -7.48 6.48 11.09
N LEU A 72 -6.52 6.03 11.90
CA LEU A 72 -6.29 6.54 13.26
C LEU A 72 -5.91 8.02 13.26
N SER A 73 -5.05 8.43 12.31
CA SER A 73 -4.67 9.82 12.12
C SER A 73 -5.86 10.71 11.77
N ALA A 74 -6.71 10.26 10.85
CA ALA A 74 -7.94 10.96 10.47
C ALA A 74 -8.95 11.05 11.62
N ALA A 75 -9.16 9.94 12.34
CA ALA A 75 -10.05 9.92 13.52
C ALA A 75 -9.57 10.83 14.65
N ALA A 76 -8.26 10.99 14.81
CA ALA A 76 -7.71 11.94 15.77
C ALA A 76 -7.93 13.39 15.36
N ALA A 77 -7.82 13.70 14.05
CA ALA A 77 -8.02 15.04 13.50
C ALA A 77 -9.50 15.46 13.44
N SER A 78 -10.42 14.49 13.28
CA SER A 78 -11.86 14.72 13.21
C SER A 78 -12.59 13.88 14.26
N PRO A 79 -12.62 14.34 15.52
CA PRO A 79 -13.16 13.56 16.65
C PRO A 79 -14.64 13.18 16.51
N ASP A 80 -15.41 14.00 15.82
CA ASP A 80 -16.85 13.82 15.62
C ASP A 80 -17.18 13.02 14.36
N ALA A 81 -16.19 12.72 13.51
CA ALA A 81 -16.39 11.94 12.31
C ALA A 81 -16.49 10.44 12.64
N HIS A 82 -17.43 9.78 11.99
CA HIS A 82 -17.50 8.33 11.94
C HIS A 82 -16.50 7.82 10.90
N CYS A 83 -15.45 7.14 11.34
CA CYS A 83 -14.39 6.62 10.48
C CYS A 83 -14.59 5.13 10.21
N THR A 84 -14.52 4.75 8.96
CA THR A 84 -14.52 3.36 8.48
C THR A 84 -13.23 3.07 7.76
N GLY A 85 -12.47 2.05 8.19
CA GLY A 85 -11.35 1.49 7.43
C GLY A 85 -11.77 0.22 6.70
N VAL A 86 -11.41 0.07 5.44
CA VAL A 86 -11.62 -1.17 4.69
C VAL A 86 -10.28 -1.69 4.16
N ASP A 87 -10.04 -2.99 4.34
CA ASP A 87 -8.88 -3.68 3.78
C ASP A 87 -9.23 -5.14 3.48
N ILE A 88 -8.53 -5.73 2.53
CA ILE A 88 -8.68 -7.14 2.17
C ILE A 88 -7.96 -8.06 3.17
N SER A 89 -6.98 -7.55 3.91
CA SER A 89 -6.13 -8.28 4.85
C SER A 89 -6.75 -8.36 6.24
N ALA A 90 -7.24 -9.53 6.62
CA ALA A 90 -7.74 -9.77 7.96
C ALA A 90 -6.67 -9.57 9.06
N PRO A 91 -5.41 -10.09 8.93
CA PRO A 91 -4.40 -9.91 9.97
C PRO A 91 -4.01 -8.44 10.17
N MET A 92 -3.97 -7.62 9.12
CA MET A 92 -3.72 -6.19 9.28
C MET A 92 -4.86 -5.47 10.00
N LEU A 93 -6.12 -5.80 9.67
CA LEU A 93 -7.28 -5.22 10.34
C LEU A 93 -7.42 -5.65 11.80
N ASP A 94 -6.99 -6.85 12.16
CA ASP A 94 -6.97 -7.27 13.57
C ASP A 94 -6.02 -6.39 14.40
N LEU A 95 -4.86 -6.04 13.85
CA LEU A 95 -3.97 -5.08 14.49
C LEU A 95 -4.58 -3.65 14.50
N ALA A 96 -5.23 -3.23 13.42
CA ALA A 96 -5.90 -1.92 13.35
C ALA A 96 -6.97 -1.77 14.45
N ARG A 97 -7.80 -2.82 14.68
CA ARG A 97 -8.80 -2.86 15.76
C ARG A 97 -8.17 -2.75 17.14
N GLN A 98 -7.08 -3.50 17.39
CA GLN A 98 -6.35 -3.42 18.67
C GLN A 98 -5.82 -2.00 18.91
N ARG A 99 -5.25 -1.36 17.90
CA ARG A 99 -4.73 0.00 17.97
C ARG A 99 -5.82 1.03 18.23
N ALA A 100 -6.97 0.93 17.56
CA ALA A 100 -8.14 1.79 17.79
C ALA A 100 -8.68 1.64 19.22
N ALA A 101 -8.81 0.41 19.70
CA ALA A 101 -9.24 0.13 21.09
C ALA A 101 -8.27 0.73 22.11
N ALA A 102 -6.96 0.65 21.88
CA ALA A 102 -5.94 1.19 22.79
C ALA A 102 -6.03 2.72 22.97
N ILE A 103 -6.54 3.44 21.97
CA ILE A 103 -6.76 4.89 22.04
C ILE A 103 -8.20 5.28 22.34
N GLY A 104 -9.07 4.29 22.64
CA GLY A 104 -10.49 4.51 22.99
C GLY A 104 -11.34 5.08 21.87
N ARG A 105 -10.99 4.82 20.58
CA ARG A 105 -11.72 5.30 19.41
C ARG A 105 -12.61 4.22 18.82
N GLY A 106 -13.90 4.55 18.64
CA GLY A 106 -14.85 3.73 17.90
C GLY A 106 -14.64 3.92 16.39
N ILE A 107 -13.86 3.03 15.78
CA ILE A 107 -13.59 3.00 14.34
C ILE A 107 -14.09 1.66 13.81
N ASP A 108 -14.85 1.70 12.72
CA ASP A 108 -15.31 0.48 12.04
C ASP A 108 -14.21 -0.03 11.10
N PHE A 109 -13.87 -1.33 11.22
CA PHE A 109 -12.92 -1.99 10.30
C PHE A 109 -13.61 -3.15 9.59
N ILE A 110 -13.65 -3.09 8.25
CA ILE A 110 -14.35 -4.03 7.37
C ILE A 110 -13.31 -4.84 6.59
N VAL A 111 -13.28 -6.16 6.79
CA VAL A 111 -12.48 -7.07 5.93
C VAL A 111 -13.26 -7.27 4.63
N ALA A 112 -12.83 -6.61 3.55
CA ALA A 112 -13.48 -6.72 2.26
C ALA A 112 -12.58 -6.24 1.11
N ASP A 113 -12.85 -6.78 -0.08
CA ASP A 113 -12.37 -6.21 -1.34
C ASP A 113 -13.20 -4.96 -1.69
N ALA A 114 -12.61 -3.78 -1.57
CA ALA A 114 -13.28 -2.51 -1.83
C ALA A 114 -13.77 -2.36 -3.29
N GLN A 115 -13.24 -3.14 -4.24
CA GLN A 115 -13.73 -3.16 -5.63
C GLN A 115 -15.17 -3.66 -5.70
N ARG A 116 -15.55 -4.61 -4.83
CA ARG A 116 -16.81 -5.39 -4.94
C ARG A 116 -17.71 -5.23 -3.73
N HIS A 117 -17.16 -4.72 -2.62
CA HIS A 117 -17.94 -4.55 -1.39
C HIS A 117 -19.16 -3.65 -1.63
N PRO A 118 -20.37 -4.07 -1.22
CA PRO A 118 -21.60 -3.30 -1.42
C PRO A 118 -21.72 -2.16 -0.40
N PHE A 119 -20.86 -1.16 -0.50
CA PHE A 119 -20.97 0.03 0.34
C PHE A 119 -22.36 0.66 0.22
N ALA A 120 -22.87 1.22 1.32
CA ALA A 120 -24.09 2.02 1.27
C ALA A 120 -23.90 3.21 0.31
N THR A 121 -24.88 3.40 -0.57
CA THR A 121 -24.86 4.48 -1.56
C THR A 121 -24.91 5.84 -0.88
N ALA A 122 -24.14 6.81 -1.35
CA ALA A 122 -24.10 8.19 -0.89
C ALA A 122 -23.93 8.30 0.65
N ARG A 123 -23.06 7.46 1.22
CA ARG A 123 -22.79 7.43 2.66
C ARG A 123 -21.67 8.38 3.05
N TYR A 124 -20.52 8.33 2.35
CA TYR A 124 -19.30 8.97 2.78
C TYR A 124 -19.16 10.38 2.17
N ASP A 125 -18.80 11.34 3.00
CA ASP A 125 -18.46 12.71 2.55
C ASP A 125 -16.94 12.90 2.35
N TRP A 126 -16.13 11.91 2.79
CA TRP A 126 -14.70 11.85 2.53
C TRP A 126 -14.22 10.42 2.29
N ILE A 127 -13.46 10.23 1.23
CA ILE A 127 -12.80 8.95 0.92
C ILE A 127 -11.30 9.22 0.77
N GLN A 128 -10.51 8.43 1.47
CA GLN A 128 -9.05 8.53 1.39
C GLN A 128 -8.37 7.19 1.20
N SER A 129 -7.11 7.22 0.74
CA SER A 129 -6.25 6.05 0.68
C SER A 129 -4.78 6.45 0.73
N ARG A 130 -3.99 5.80 1.58
CA ARG A 130 -2.53 5.85 1.53
C ARG A 130 -2.01 4.55 0.94
N PHE A 131 -1.66 4.57 -0.36
CA PHE A 131 -1.08 3.45 -1.11
C PHE A 131 -2.02 2.27 -1.42
N GLY A 132 -3.17 2.11 -0.75
CA GLY A 132 -4.04 0.93 -0.91
C GLY A 132 -4.65 0.79 -2.30
N VAL A 133 -5.04 1.90 -2.94
CA VAL A 133 -5.72 1.91 -4.25
C VAL A 133 -4.86 1.41 -5.43
N MET A 134 -3.55 1.30 -5.26
CA MET A 134 -2.63 0.81 -6.29
C MET A 134 -2.73 -0.71 -6.51
N PHE A 135 -3.40 -1.42 -5.61
CA PHE A 135 -3.48 -2.88 -5.63
C PHE A 135 -4.80 -3.42 -6.17
N PHE A 136 -5.69 -2.56 -6.68
CA PHE A 136 -6.92 -2.99 -7.32
C PHE A 136 -6.64 -3.73 -8.65
N GLU A 137 -7.29 -4.88 -8.82
CA GLU A 137 -7.25 -5.66 -10.07
C GLU A 137 -7.99 -4.93 -11.18
N ASP A 138 -9.19 -4.44 -10.91
CA ASP A 138 -9.95 -3.56 -11.78
C ASP A 138 -10.09 -2.18 -11.12
N THR A 139 -9.11 -1.34 -11.39
CA THR A 139 -9.05 0.03 -10.85
C THR A 139 -10.29 0.85 -11.22
N GLN A 140 -10.82 0.70 -12.45
CA GLN A 140 -11.97 1.47 -12.89
C GLN A 140 -13.25 1.04 -12.15
N ALA A 141 -13.48 -0.27 -12.01
CA ALA A 141 -14.62 -0.79 -11.26
C ALA A 141 -14.53 -0.39 -9.78
N ALA A 142 -13.34 -0.44 -9.18
CA ALA A 142 -13.11 -0.02 -7.81
C ALA A 142 -13.50 1.46 -7.59
N PHE A 143 -12.99 2.36 -8.42
CA PHE A 143 -13.32 3.78 -8.29
C PHE A 143 -14.78 4.11 -8.63
N ALA A 144 -15.44 3.36 -9.52
CA ALA A 144 -16.88 3.49 -9.74
C ALA A 144 -17.68 3.05 -8.51
N ASN A 145 -17.27 1.98 -7.82
CA ASN A 145 -17.88 1.54 -6.57
C ASN A 145 -17.70 2.57 -5.45
N LEU A 146 -16.50 3.14 -5.31
CA LEU A 146 -16.22 4.21 -4.34
C LEU A 146 -17.01 5.49 -4.66
N HIS A 147 -17.14 5.86 -5.92
CA HIS A 147 -17.95 7.00 -6.34
C HIS A 147 -19.43 6.80 -5.96
N ARG A 148 -19.99 5.61 -6.17
CA ARG A 148 -21.35 5.28 -5.73
C ARG A 148 -21.53 5.39 -4.21
N ALA A 149 -20.48 5.05 -3.44
CA ALA A 149 -20.50 5.17 -1.97
C ALA A 149 -20.32 6.61 -1.48
N ALA A 150 -19.81 7.49 -2.31
CA ALA A 150 -19.60 8.91 -2.01
C ALA A 150 -20.90 9.70 -2.09
N ARG A 151 -21.08 10.67 -1.18
CA ARG A 151 -22.11 11.72 -1.30
C ARG A 151 -21.76 12.66 -2.45
N THR A 152 -22.76 13.26 -3.05
CA THR A 152 -22.53 14.34 -4.03
C THR A 152 -21.63 15.42 -3.41
N GLY A 153 -20.55 15.77 -4.09
CA GLY A 153 -19.55 16.73 -3.64
C GLY A 153 -18.52 16.18 -2.64
N ALA A 154 -18.60 14.90 -2.28
CA ALA A 154 -17.62 14.24 -1.41
C ALA A 154 -16.20 14.35 -1.96
N GLY A 155 -15.22 14.55 -1.06
CA GLY A 155 -13.81 14.59 -1.42
C GLY A 155 -13.19 13.19 -1.55
N LEU A 156 -12.36 13.00 -2.59
CA LEU A 156 -11.44 11.86 -2.70
C LEU A 156 -10.01 12.35 -2.54
N ARG A 157 -9.21 11.68 -1.71
CA ARG A 157 -7.77 11.92 -1.55
C ARG A 157 -7.01 10.60 -1.54
N CYS A 158 -6.08 10.46 -2.47
CA CYS A 158 -5.20 9.29 -2.47
C CYS A 158 -3.74 9.71 -2.61
N ILE A 159 -2.86 9.01 -1.88
CA ILE A 159 -1.42 9.07 -2.12
C ILE A 159 -1.01 7.76 -2.78
N ALA A 160 -0.30 7.89 -3.91
CA ALA A 160 0.21 6.77 -4.68
C ALA A 160 1.64 7.04 -5.14
N TRP A 161 2.44 5.97 -5.30
CA TRP A 161 3.82 6.11 -5.80
C TRP A 161 3.84 6.55 -7.25
N ARG A 162 4.76 7.44 -7.56
CA ARG A 162 5.21 7.74 -8.93
C ARG A 162 6.06 6.57 -9.44
N SER A 163 6.81 6.77 -10.51
CA SER A 163 7.58 5.69 -11.12
C SER A 163 8.67 5.11 -10.22
N ALA A 164 9.09 3.88 -10.53
CA ALA A 164 10.22 3.23 -9.88
C ALA A 164 11.55 4.00 -10.08
N GLN A 165 11.69 4.71 -11.21
CA GLN A 165 12.85 5.54 -11.51
C GLN A 165 12.94 6.77 -10.60
N GLU A 166 11.79 7.34 -10.23
CA GLU A 166 11.71 8.48 -9.33
C GLU A 166 11.81 8.09 -7.85
N ASN A 167 11.73 6.79 -7.56
CA ASN A 167 11.83 6.21 -6.22
C ASN A 167 13.02 5.23 -6.10
N PRO A 168 14.27 5.72 -6.30
CA PRO A 168 15.45 4.85 -6.36
C PRO A 168 15.69 4.06 -5.08
N PHE A 169 15.36 4.59 -3.91
CA PHE A 169 15.45 3.87 -2.64
C PHE A 169 14.66 2.56 -2.68
N MET A 170 13.40 2.61 -3.17
CA MET A 170 12.49 1.46 -3.20
C MET A 170 12.97 0.30 -4.10
N THR A 171 13.85 0.60 -5.06
CA THR A 171 14.34 -0.38 -6.03
C THR A 171 15.81 -0.75 -5.84
N THR A 172 16.47 -0.20 -4.82
CA THR A 172 17.93 -0.39 -4.62
C THR A 172 18.28 -1.83 -4.33
N ALA A 173 17.57 -2.53 -3.44
CA ALA A 173 17.83 -3.93 -3.14
C ALA A 173 17.61 -4.84 -4.36
N GLU A 174 16.56 -4.59 -5.15
CA GLU A 174 16.28 -5.34 -6.37
C GLU A 174 17.40 -5.18 -7.41
N ARG A 175 17.87 -3.96 -7.63
CA ARG A 175 18.99 -3.70 -8.57
C ARG A 175 20.28 -4.32 -8.08
N ALA A 176 20.56 -4.29 -6.78
CA ALA A 176 21.78 -4.85 -6.20
C ALA A 176 21.83 -6.38 -6.29
N LEU A 177 20.69 -7.03 -6.38
CA LEU A 177 20.55 -8.49 -6.40
C LEU A 177 20.03 -9.03 -7.75
N ALA A 178 19.93 -8.21 -8.79
CA ALA A 178 19.33 -8.57 -10.08
C ALA A 178 19.95 -9.82 -10.72
N ASP A 179 21.25 -10.04 -10.58
CA ASP A 179 21.97 -11.21 -11.12
C ASP A 179 21.86 -12.46 -10.23
N GLN A 180 21.25 -12.37 -9.07
CA GLN A 180 21.24 -13.41 -8.05
C GLN A 180 19.83 -13.86 -7.64
N LEU A 181 18.83 -13.01 -7.83
CA LEU A 181 17.43 -13.29 -7.53
C LEU A 181 16.58 -13.09 -8.78
N VAL A 182 15.75 -14.07 -9.07
CA VAL A 182 14.68 -13.92 -10.07
C VAL A 182 13.47 -13.30 -9.34
N LEU A 183 13.21 -12.03 -9.61
CA LEU A 183 12.07 -11.32 -9.05
C LEU A 183 10.96 -11.18 -10.11
N PRO A 184 9.68 -11.12 -9.69
CA PRO A 184 8.58 -10.89 -10.62
C PRO A 184 8.79 -9.61 -11.43
N ALA A 185 8.60 -9.69 -12.74
CA ALA A 185 8.67 -8.52 -13.61
C ALA A 185 7.52 -7.56 -13.32
N ARG A 186 7.83 -6.26 -13.27
CA ARG A 186 6.79 -5.24 -13.15
C ARG A 186 6.09 -5.06 -14.49
N VAL A 187 4.77 -5.20 -14.47
CA VAL A 187 3.91 -4.95 -15.63
C VAL A 187 3.28 -3.56 -15.46
N PRO A 188 3.49 -2.62 -16.40
CA PRO A 188 2.89 -1.29 -16.29
C PRO A 188 1.37 -1.35 -16.13
N GLY A 189 0.87 -0.71 -15.08
CA GLY A 189 -0.57 -0.64 -14.79
C GLY A 189 -1.19 -1.91 -14.18
N ALA A 190 -0.45 -3.00 -14.03
CA ALA A 190 -0.87 -4.12 -13.20
C ALA A 190 -0.87 -3.74 -11.70
N PRO A 191 -1.70 -4.42 -10.87
CA PRO A 191 -1.74 -4.19 -9.43
C PRO A 191 -0.35 -4.26 -8.80
N GLY A 192 0.01 -3.26 -8.00
CA GLY A 192 1.31 -3.21 -7.34
C GLY A 192 1.78 -1.80 -7.02
N GLN A 193 2.92 -1.72 -6.36
CA GLN A 193 3.47 -0.48 -5.81
C GLN A 193 3.51 0.70 -6.81
N PHE A 194 3.80 0.45 -8.08
CA PHE A 194 3.93 1.49 -9.11
C PHE A 194 2.80 1.47 -10.14
N ALA A 195 1.65 0.86 -9.82
CA ALA A 195 0.50 0.79 -10.72
C ALA A 195 -0.03 2.17 -11.14
N PHE A 196 0.19 3.19 -10.32
CA PHE A 196 -0.26 4.57 -10.54
C PHE A 196 0.86 5.51 -11.02
N ALA A 197 1.98 4.97 -11.50
CA ALA A 197 3.10 5.78 -12.00
C ALA A 197 2.70 6.76 -13.13
N ASP A 198 1.81 6.34 -14.03
CA ASP A 198 1.24 7.20 -15.09
C ASP A 198 0.02 7.97 -14.57
N GLY A 199 0.25 9.22 -14.11
CA GLY A 199 -0.80 10.08 -13.58
C GLY A 199 -1.90 10.41 -14.60
N GLU A 200 -1.58 10.51 -15.90
CA GLU A 200 -2.59 10.77 -16.93
C GLU A 200 -3.50 9.56 -17.17
N ARG A 201 -2.95 8.35 -17.07
CA ARG A 201 -3.77 7.13 -17.06
C ARG A 201 -4.71 7.12 -15.85
N VAL A 202 -4.21 7.47 -14.66
CA VAL A 202 -5.02 7.52 -13.43
C VAL A 202 -6.12 8.59 -13.55
N ARG A 203 -5.81 9.77 -14.08
CA ARG A 203 -6.80 10.83 -14.34
C ARG A 203 -7.96 10.32 -15.19
N ARG A 204 -7.65 9.67 -16.32
CA ARG A 204 -8.67 9.12 -17.22
C ARG A 204 -9.51 8.01 -16.55
N LEU A 205 -8.91 7.18 -15.72
CA LEU A 205 -9.63 6.14 -14.97
C LEU A 205 -10.64 6.75 -13.97
N LEU A 206 -10.22 7.75 -13.21
CA LEU A 206 -11.10 8.46 -12.26
C LEU A 206 -12.27 9.13 -12.99
N GLN A 207 -11.99 9.87 -14.07
CA GLN A 207 -13.03 10.53 -14.86
C GLN A 207 -14.05 9.54 -15.44
N ARG A 208 -13.60 8.40 -15.97
CA ARG A 208 -14.49 7.33 -16.45
C ARG A 208 -15.31 6.68 -15.34
N ALA A 209 -14.80 6.68 -14.11
CA ALA A 209 -15.50 6.18 -12.92
C ALA A 209 -16.49 7.20 -12.33
N GLY A 210 -16.64 8.39 -12.91
CA GLY A 210 -17.59 9.44 -12.53
C GLY A 210 -17.00 10.58 -11.70
N TRP A 211 -15.73 10.47 -11.27
CA TRP A 211 -15.07 11.50 -10.46
C TRP A 211 -14.80 12.77 -11.27
N GLN A 212 -15.06 13.93 -10.66
CA GLN A 212 -14.90 15.27 -11.23
C GLN A 212 -13.73 16.00 -10.56
N ASP A 213 -13.34 17.15 -11.12
CA ASP A 213 -12.28 18.02 -10.59
C ASP A 213 -10.98 17.24 -10.28
N VAL A 214 -10.63 16.27 -11.14
CA VAL A 214 -9.49 15.39 -10.90
C VAL A 214 -8.20 16.19 -11.04
N ASP A 215 -7.52 16.39 -9.92
CA ASP A 215 -6.18 16.97 -9.81
C ASP A 215 -5.18 15.89 -9.37
N ILE A 216 -4.06 15.79 -10.08
CA ILE A 216 -2.96 14.87 -9.75
C ILE A 216 -1.68 15.71 -9.73
N ALA A 217 -1.19 15.98 -8.54
CA ALA A 217 -0.02 16.81 -8.31
C ALA A 217 1.14 15.98 -7.73
N PRO A 218 2.39 16.31 -8.08
CA PRO A 218 3.55 15.74 -7.40
C PRO A 218 3.50 16.02 -5.90
N LEU A 219 3.83 15.00 -5.10
CA LEU A 219 4.01 15.07 -3.66
C LEU A 219 5.35 14.44 -3.32
N ASP A 220 6.38 15.27 -3.24
CA ASP A 220 7.74 14.84 -2.92
C ASP A 220 7.96 15.07 -1.43
N LEU A 221 8.29 14.02 -0.70
CA LEU A 221 8.47 14.04 0.75
C LEU A 221 9.79 13.39 1.14
N THR A 222 10.46 13.97 2.14
CA THR A 222 11.61 13.33 2.77
C THR A 222 11.15 12.50 3.95
N CYS A 223 11.45 11.23 3.92
CA CYS A 223 11.18 10.28 4.99
C CYS A 223 12.49 9.82 5.63
N PHE A 224 12.41 9.30 6.84
CA PHE A 224 13.58 8.78 7.55
C PHE A 224 13.29 7.40 8.14
N LEU A 225 14.31 6.56 8.08
CA LEU A 225 14.37 5.26 8.70
C LEU A 225 15.59 5.23 9.62
N SER A 226 15.53 4.60 10.79
CA SER A 226 16.75 4.38 11.56
C SER A 226 17.68 3.42 10.82
N ARG A 227 18.97 3.63 10.92
CA ARG A 227 19.97 2.77 10.27
C ARG A 227 19.82 1.30 10.68
N ASP A 228 19.51 1.06 11.96
CA ASP A 228 19.32 -0.29 12.51
C ASP A 228 18.09 -0.98 11.91
N ALA A 229 17.06 -0.23 11.51
CA ALA A 229 15.86 -0.78 10.90
C ALA A 229 16.02 -1.12 9.41
N LEU A 230 17.11 -0.67 8.74
CA LEU A 230 17.32 -0.90 7.32
C LEU A 230 17.39 -2.40 6.97
N ALA A 231 18.04 -3.20 7.80
CA ALA A 231 18.12 -4.65 7.59
C ALA A 231 16.74 -5.32 7.63
N SER A 232 15.89 -4.92 8.59
CA SER A 232 14.49 -5.38 8.65
C SER A 232 13.69 -4.92 7.44
N TYR A 233 13.83 -3.66 7.03
CA TYR A 233 13.17 -3.12 5.83
C TYR A 233 13.52 -3.95 4.59
N VAL A 234 14.80 -4.16 4.31
CA VAL A 234 15.27 -4.86 3.10
C VAL A 234 14.96 -6.35 3.16
N GLY A 235 15.18 -6.98 4.32
CA GLY A 235 15.10 -8.43 4.48
C GLY A 235 13.67 -8.97 4.66
N GLN A 236 12.68 -8.11 4.94
CA GLN A 236 11.32 -8.57 5.23
C GLN A 236 10.25 -7.98 4.33
N LEU A 237 10.51 -6.82 3.70
CA LEU A 237 9.51 -6.13 2.91
C LEU A 237 9.79 -6.24 1.40
N GLY A 238 8.72 -6.13 0.63
CA GLY A 238 8.79 -6.13 -0.82
C GLY A 238 9.24 -7.46 -1.47
N PRO A 239 9.47 -7.44 -2.78
CA PRO A 239 9.83 -8.66 -3.54
C PRO A 239 11.14 -9.31 -3.07
N VAL A 240 12.13 -8.51 -2.69
CA VAL A 240 13.42 -9.04 -2.18
C VAL A 240 13.23 -9.76 -0.86
N GLY A 241 12.52 -9.16 0.10
CA GLY A 241 12.25 -9.79 1.39
C GLY A 241 11.51 -11.13 1.24
N LEU A 242 10.52 -11.19 0.36
CA LEU A 242 9.81 -12.44 0.05
C LEU A 242 10.74 -13.49 -0.58
N ALA A 243 11.60 -13.09 -1.53
CA ALA A 243 12.56 -14.00 -2.17
C ALA A 243 13.61 -14.52 -1.19
N LEU A 244 14.13 -13.68 -0.31
CA LEU A 244 15.11 -14.07 0.71
C LEU A 244 14.56 -15.14 1.67
N ARG A 245 13.30 -15.06 2.05
CA ARG A 245 12.63 -16.05 2.92
C ARG A 245 12.59 -17.47 2.34
N ALA A 246 12.56 -17.59 1.02
CA ALA A 246 12.53 -18.87 0.32
C ALA A 246 13.93 -19.54 0.22
N LEU A 247 14.99 -18.85 0.65
CA LEU A 247 16.37 -19.31 0.55
C LEU A 247 16.87 -19.95 1.87
N PRO A 248 17.89 -20.83 1.80
CA PRO A 248 18.63 -21.25 2.98
C PRO A 248 19.20 -20.05 3.74
N ALA A 249 19.14 -20.07 5.08
CA ALA A 249 19.47 -18.94 5.95
C ALA A 249 20.84 -18.29 5.64
N ALA A 250 21.90 -19.10 5.45
CA ALA A 250 23.24 -18.58 5.14
C ALA A 250 23.29 -17.84 3.79
N ARG A 251 22.52 -18.29 2.79
CA ARG A 251 22.43 -17.62 1.48
C ARG A 251 21.62 -16.33 1.58
N ALA A 252 20.49 -16.35 2.28
CA ALA A 252 19.66 -15.18 2.53
C ALA A 252 20.46 -14.09 3.24
N GLU A 253 21.22 -14.44 4.29
CA GLU A 253 22.06 -13.49 5.03
C GLU A 253 23.13 -12.88 4.12
N ALA A 254 23.84 -13.67 3.32
CA ALA A 254 24.87 -13.18 2.41
C ALA A 254 24.30 -12.18 1.39
N LEU A 255 23.10 -12.47 0.83
CA LEU A 255 22.43 -11.58 -0.11
C LEU A 255 21.90 -10.31 0.58
N LEU A 256 21.39 -10.43 1.80
CA LEU A 256 20.96 -9.27 2.58
C LEU A 256 22.13 -8.31 2.83
N GLN A 257 23.29 -8.81 3.25
CA GLN A 257 24.48 -7.99 3.46
C GLN A 257 24.95 -7.31 2.17
N GLN A 258 24.90 -8.02 1.05
CA GLN A 258 25.20 -7.43 -0.26
C GLN A 258 24.21 -6.31 -0.62
N ALA A 259 22.89 -6.54 -0.42
CA ALA A 259 21.88 -5.52 -0.67
C ALA A 259 22.09 -4.29 0.21
N LEU A 260 22.35 -4.47 1.52
CA LEU A 260 22.56 -3.38 2.47
C LEU A 260 23.72 -2.46 2.07
N THR A 261 24.79 -3.00 1.47
CA THR A 261 25.91 -2.20 0.97
C THR A 261 25.48 -1.19 -0.10
N ALA A 262 24.48 -1.54 -0.92
CA ALA A 262 23.98 -0.64 -1.97
C ALA A 262 23.18 0.56 -1.42
N PHE A 263 22.78 0.53 -0.15
CA PHE A 263 22.08 1.65 0.49
C PHE A 263 23.02 2.73 1.04
N ALA A 264 24.35 2.58 0.91
CA ALA A 264 25.32 3.57 1.38
C ALA A 264 25.01 5.02 0.96
N PRO A 265 24.52 5.30 -0.28
CA PRO A 265 24.17 6.67 -0.69
C PRO A 265 22.99 7.31 0.07
N PHE A 266 22.19 6.51 0.75
CA PHE A 266 21.02 6.98 1.51
C PHE A 266 21.34 7.14 3.02
N ILE A 267 22.52 6.72 3.48
CA ILE A 267 22.89 6.77 4.89
C ILE A 267 23.34 8.18 5.26
N ASP A 268 22.71 8.76 6.28
CA ASP A 268 22.99 10.06 6.84
C ASP A 268 23.15 9.91 8.37
N GLY A 269 24.39 9.67 8.81
CA GLY A 269 24.70 9.41 10.21
C GLY A 269 24.04 8.12 10.74
N ASP A 270 23.15 8.25 11.73
CA ASP A 270 22.37 7.18 12.35
C ASP A 270 21.04 6.91 11.64
N ARG A 271 20.74 7.64 10.57
CA ARG A 271 19.49 7.56 9.80
C ARG A 271 19.74 7.20 8.36
N VAL A 272 18.70 6.73 7.72
CA VAL A 272 18.61 6.54 6.28
C VAL A 272 17.61 7.55 5.75
N ARG A 273 18.05 8.41 4.86
CA ARG A 273 17.23 9.44 4.22
C ARG A 273 16.57 8.86 2.97
N VAL A 274 15.27 8.96 2.89
CA VAL A 274 14.44 8.41 1.82
C VAL A 274 13.69 9.55 1.15
N GLU A 275 14.16 9.96 -0.01
CA GLU A 275 13.38 10.87 -0.86
C GLU A 275 12.32 10.05 -1.58
N THR A 276 11.08 10.48 -1.45
CA THR A 276 9.91 9.80 -2.01
C THR A 276 9.24 10.66 -3.05
N ALA A 277 8.89 10.06 -4.18
CA ALA A 277 8.14 10.70 -5.24
C ALA A 277 6.75 10.05 -5.33
N CYS A 278 5.73 10.78 -4.87
CA CYS A 278 4.34 10.36 -4.88
C CYS A 278 3.48 11.28 -5.74
N TRP A 279 2.28 10.84 -6.01
CA TRP A 279 1.16 11.66 -6.42
C TRP A 279 0.25 11.94 -5.22
N MET A 280 -0.15 13.20 -5.05
CA MET A 280 -1.38 13.54 -4.34
C MET A 280 -2.50 13.59 -5.38
N ILE A 281 -3.47 12.71 -5.24
CA ILE A 281 -4.62 12.59 -6.13
C ILE A 281 -5.83 13.17 -5.42
N ARG A 282 -6.49 14.14 -6.04
CA ARG A 282 -7.69 14.80 -5.53
C ARG A 282 -8.80 14.69 -6.55
N ALA A 283 -10.03 14.43 -6.08
CA ALA A 283 -11.23 14.47 -6.93
C ALA A 283 -12.46 14.78 -6.09
N ARG A 284 -13.60 14.96 -6.77
CA ARG A 284 -14.94 15.12 -6.16
C ARG A 284 -15.94 14.16 -6.80
N ALA A 285 -16.91 13.70 -6.00
CA ALA A 285 -18.04 12.90 -6.48
C ALA A 285 -19.21 13.77 -6.96
#